data_352fed00b2849546a540d9965b01348d
#
_entry.id   352fed00b2849546a540d9965b01348d
#
_cell.length_a   1.000
_cell.length_b   1.000
_cell.length_c   1.000
_cell.angle_alpha   90.00
_cell.angle_beta   90.00
_cell.angle_gamma   90.00
#
_symmetry.space_group_name_H-M   'P 1'
#
loop_
_entity.id
_entity.type
_entity.pdbx_description
1 polymer ?
#
loop_
_entity_poly.entity_id
_entity_poly.type
_entity_poly.pdbx_seq_one_letter_code
_entity_poly.pdbx_strand_id
1 'polypeptide(L)'
;MKSAQAAILLTIASLIGLHSQAAEQSTGGSQTIAQTGADPLPVDPNQINALKANMAARSASLTESAPKGFWIQNWNDAQQTFAWKVQAPTAGDYSVDMLVSGAPGSQIEIAGPRNTIKVTIPAGNDHWGNNWNKISVPGWLSLPRGTSAITVRSPNPGGIATNKNHYKGMALMSLELIARSQKRAIEKRIQYSHSSAKWLADAKYGLMFQWGQWGYPEHGDRKPWPKMIDDFDVEKFADMVQSTGAGYVIWSAVWHSFYFPAPIQSIEQIMPGHTSKRDLIGDLANALNRRGIKLVLYYNGSALKPRDPGTDPNQVGTDAQFRKSWIAIVTEIGERYGSRLTGWFIDEGWYPSPFEEENRALKVGYPGRFVSFNDWVRPRTTDFQDVEFGEGFNCLNDGAGKLFPDGPPVGGDGIYVEGPHKGLQAHGMFIVDGPDWGIWKPDTAIAEPKFTSEQIVEMAKAAKAHHVPLSFDLLMYEDGSVSPASLDVIKLFGKTVREN
;
A
#
# COMPACT_ATOMS: atom_id res chain seq x y z
N MET A 1 49.25 -20.98 8.12
CA MET A 1 47.87 -21.06 7.57
C MET A 1 46.85 -20.14 8.24
N LYS A 2 47.20 -19.40 9.29
CA LYS A 2 46.25 -18.42 9.94
C LYS A 2 46.42 -16.97 9.46
N SER A 3 47.48 -16.65 8.70
CA SER A 3 47.71 -15.28 8.22
C SER A 3 47.15 -14.97 6.82
N ALA A 4 46.81 -15.99 6.05
CA ALA A 4 46.24 -15.79 4.70
C ALA A 4 44.71 -15.57 4.68
N GLN A 5 44.01 -16.04 5.71
CA GLN A 5 42.54 -15.83 5.81
C GLN A 5 42.15 -14.42 6.28
N ALA A 6 43.02 -13.77 7.07
CA ALA A 6 42.74 -12.40 7.52
C ALA A 6 42.90 -11.34 6.41
N ALA A 7 43.82 -11.59 5.46
CA ALA A 7 44.04 -10.67 4.35
C ALA A 7 42.94 -10.70 3.30
N ILE A 8 42.27 -11.85 3.11
CA ILE A 8 41.16 -12.00 2.15
C ILE A 8 39.87 -11.34 2.68
N LEU A 9 39.65 -11.38 3.99
CA LEU A 9 38.49 -10.73 4.61
C LEU A 9 38.55 -9.19 4.58
N LEU A 10 39.76 -8.62 4.72
CA LEU A 10 39.93 -7.16 4.62
C LEU A 10 39.80 -6.64 3.18
N THR A 11 40.17 -7.43 2.17
CA THR A 11 40.03 -7.03 0.77
C THR A 11 38.57 -7.07 0.28
N ILE A 12 37.78 -8.00 0.81
CA ILE A 12 36.35 -8.09 0.47
C ILE A 12 35.56 -6.97 1.15
N ALA A 13 35.89 -6.58 2.38
CA ALA A 13 35.26 -5.48 3.07
C ALA A 13 35.54 -4.11 2.39
N SER A 14 36.74 -3.92 1.83
CA SER A 14 37.11 -2.71 1.10
C SER A 14 36.43 -2.62 -0.28
N LEU A 15 36.14 -3.74 -0.93
CA LEU A 15 35.46 -3.79 -2.20
C LEU A 15 33.93 -3.55 -2.04
N ILE A 16 33.33 -4.00 -0.94
CA ILE A 16 31.93 -3.77 -0.63
C ILE A 16 31.71 -2.28 -0.26
N GLY A 17 32.63 -1.66 0.46
CA GLY A 17 32.57 -0.25 0.80
C GLY A 17 32.68 0.70 -0.41
N LEU A 18 33.48 0.32 -1.40
CA LEU A 18 33.64 1.14 -2.63
C LEU A 18 32.48 0.99 -3.62
N HIS A 19 31.76 -0.14 -3.61
CA HIS A 19 30.56 -0.31 -4.45
C HIS A 19 29.33 0.39 -3.87
N SER A 20 29.23 0.57 -2.57
CA SER A 20 28.12 1.32 -1.96
C SER A 20 28.19 2.83 -2.24
N GLN A 21 29.38 3.39 -2.33
CA GLN A 21 29.54 4.82 -2.67
C GLN A 21 29.31 5.12 -4.15
N ALA A 22 29.60 4.18 -5.05
CA ALA A 22 29.33 4.37 -6.48
C ALA A 22 27.83 4.18 -6.84
N ALA A 23 27.09 3.41 -6.07
CA ALA A 23 25.67 3.21 -6.27
C ALA A 23 24.83 4.40 -5.77
N GLU A 24 25.34 5.18 -4.83
CA GLU A 24 24.64 6.38 -4.33
C GLU A 24 24.66 7.56 -5.32
N GLN A 25 25.51 7.53 -6.35
CA GLN A 25 25.60 8.64 -7.31
C GLN A 25 24.79 8.47 -8.60
N SER A 26 24.16 7.31 -8.83
CA SER A 26 23.47 7.03 -10.11
C SER A 26 21.96 6.83 -10.04
N THR A 27 21.36 6.84 -8.85
CA THR A 27 19.92 6.70 -8.70
C THR A 27 19.34 8.02 -8.21
N GLY A 28 18.70 8.77 -9.09
CA GLY A 28 17.76 9.81 -8.74
C GLY A 28 16.62 9.19 -7.93
N GLY A 29 16.93 8.67 -6.77
CA GLY A 29 16.06 7.93 -5.89
C GLY A 29 15.32 8.86 -4.96
N SER A 30 14.12 8.53 -4.69
CA SER A 30 13.33 8.97 -3.57
C SER A 30 14.20 9.03 -2.32
N GLN A 31 14.41 10.19 -1.78
CA GLN A 31 15.19 10.33 -0.58
C GLN A 31 14.32 10.09 0.62
N THR A 32 14.59 9.00 1.26
CA THR A 32 14.15 8.81 2.63
C THR A 32 14.82 9.88 3.47
N ILE A 33 14.06 10.80 3.94
CA ILE A 33 14.56 11.95 4.63
C ILE A 33 14.97 11.55 6.00
N ALA A 34 16.23 11.52 6.13
CA ALA A 34 16.83 11.43 7.40
C ALA A 34 16.87 12.82 8.05
N GLN A 35 16.24 12.94 9.13
CA GLN A 35 16.74 13.69 10.28
C GLN A 35 16.51 15.18 10.33
N THR A 36 15.87 15.49 11.38
CA THR A 36 15.98 16.75 12.10
C THR A 36 17.44 17.01 12.42
N GLY A 37 18.09 17.83 11.69
CA GLY A 37 19.46 18.12 11.99
C GLY A 37 20.10 19.05 11.01
N ALA A 38 21.37 18.89 10.83
CA ALA A 38 22.22 19.84 10.17
C ALA A 38 22.18 19.77 8.64
N ASP A 39 21.87 18.62 8.07
CA ASP A 39 22.06 18.41 6.64
C ASP A 39 20.85 18.85 5.80
N PRO A 40 21.08 19.61 4.72
CA PRO A 40 20.02 20.00 3.80
C PRO A 40 19.54 18.79 3.00
N LEU A 41 18.20 18.70 2.87
CA LEU A 41 17.58 17.66 2.08
C LEU A 41 17.62 18.02 0.60
N PRO A 42 18.01 17.09 -0.30
CA PRO A 42 17.94 17.34 -1.72
C PRO A 42 16.51 17.54 -2.18
N VAL A 43 16.33 18.55 -2.99
CA VAL A 43 15.08 18.81 -3.70
C VAL A 43 15.26 18.29 -5.12
N ASP A 44 14.85 17.10 -5.33
CA ASP A 44 14.68 16.43 -6.60
C ASP A 44 13.17 16.22 -6.81
N PRO A 45 12.66 15.78 -7.96
CA PRO A 45 11.26 15.35 -8.12
C PRO A 45 10.80 14.41 -7.00
N ASN A 46 11.62 14.18 -6.08
CA ASN A 46 11.46 13.32 -4.94
C ASN A 46 10.71 14.02 -3.83
N GLN A 47 10.05 13.22 -3.10
CA GLN A 47 9.24 13.56 -1.97
C GLN A 47 10.11 13.93 -0.76
N ILE A 48 9.72 14.99 -0.09
CA ILE A 48 10.15 15.27 1.27
C ILE A 48 9.14 14.58 2.19
N ASN A 49 9.58 13.57 2.90
CA ASN A 49 8.76 12.92 3.90
C ASN A 49 8.66 13.81 5.14
N ALA A 50 7.44 14.14 5.54
CA ALA A 50 7.19 14.99 6.71
C ALA A 50 7.67 14.39 8.04
N LEU A 51 7.96 13.11 8.09
CA LEU A 51 8.50 12.40 9.23
C LEU A 51 9.69 13.00 9.90
N LYS A 52 10.50 13.64 9.12
CA LYS A 52 11.78 14.13 9.58
C LYS A 52 11.82 15.66 9.56
N ALA A 53 10.64 16.24 9.73
CA ALA A 53 10.49 17.67 9.89
C ALA A 53 11.23 18.15 11.12
N ASN A 54 11.97 19.23 10.94
CA ASN A 54 12.49 19.98 12.06
C ASN A 54 11.34 20.80 12.65
N MET A 55 10.77 20.34 13.76
CA MET A 55 9.65 21.01 14.39
C MET A 55 10.10 22.26 15.10
N ALA A 56 9.70 23.42 14.60
CA ALA A 56 9.91 24.70 15.25
C ALA A 56 8.94 24.95 16.42
N ALA A 57 7.80 24.25 16.45
CA ALA A 57 6.80 24.34 17.50
C ALA A 57 6.68 23.05 18.30
N ARG A 58 6.60 23.18 19.62
CA ARG A 58 6.69 22.03 20.54
C ARG A 58 5.37 21.30 20.79
N SER A 59 4.27 21.79 20.29
CA SER A 59 2.95 21.20 20.54
C SER A 59 2.54 20.15 19.51
N ALA A 60 3.22 20.10 18.37
CA ALA A 60 3.06 18.99 17.43
C ALA A 60 4.06 17.87 17.73
N SER A 61 3.64 16.66 17.57
CA SER A 61 4.49 15.48 17.75
C SER A 61 4.65 14.73 16.44
N LEU A 62 5.88 14.24 16.20
CA LEU A 62 6.06 13.14 15.29
C LEU A 62 5.62 11.90 16.06
N THR A 63 4.60 11.24 15.57
CA THR A 63 4.20 9.96 16.12
C THR A 63 4.52 8.86 15.15
N GLU A 64 5.23 7.87 15.66
CA GLU A 64 5.30 6.59 15.02
C GLU A 64 4.00 5.86 15.36
N SER A 65 3.06 5.81 14.45
CA SER A 65 2.02 4.81 14.58
C SER A 65 2.54 3.55 13.93
N ALA A 66 2.95 2.60 14.73
CA ALA A 66 3.26 1.27 14.22
C ALA A 66 1.99 0.65 13.61
N PRO A 67 2.07 0.03 12.49
CA PRO A 67 3.15 -0.08 11.52
C PRO A 67 3.00 0.87 10.33
N LYS A 68 2.24 1.91 10.46
CA LYS A 68 1.59 2.66 9.37
C LYS A 68 2.30 3.94 8.96
N GLY A 69 3.57 3.96 9.17
CA GLY A 69 4.40 5.08 8.78
C GLY A 69 4.25 6.25 9.74
N PHE A 70 4.93 7.26 9.42
CA PHE A 70 5.16 8.37 10.26
C PHE A 70 4.52 9.59 9.62
N TRP A 71 3.84 10.40 10.38
CA TRP A 71 3.33 11.68 9.95
C TRP A 71 3.30 12.67 11.12
N ILE A 72 3.25 13.93 10.78
CA ILE A 72 3.01 14.97 11.77
C ILE A 72 1.55 14.86 12.18
N GLN A 73 1.30 14.81 13.48
CA GLN A 73 -0.04 14.79 14.08
C GLN A 73 -0.21 15.92 15.07
N ASN A 74 -1.43 16.09 15.55
CA ASN A 74 -1.79 17.09 16.56
C ASN A 74 -1.40 18.52 16.15
N TRP A 75 -1.47 18.80 14.86
CA TRP A 75 -1.27 20.13 14.35
C TRP A 75 -2.55 20.94 14.53
N ASN A 76 -2.68 21.59 15.68
CA ASN A 76 -3.90 22.24 16.14
C ASN A 76 -3.68 23.68 16.64
N ASP A 77 -2.48 24.23 16.50
CA ASP A 77 -2.13 25.59 16.91
C ASP A 77 -1.60 26.36 15.69
N ALA A 78 -2.18 27.54 15.46
CA ALA A 78 -1.79 28.43 14.37
C ALA A 78 -0.33 28.91 14.46
N GLN A 79 0.29 28.81 15.63
CA GLN A 79 1.70 29.16 15.86
C GLN A 79 2.65 27.99 15.52
N GLN A 80 2.11 26.77 15.34
CA GLN A 80 2.93 25.63 14.95
C GLN A 80 3.47 25.81 13.54
N THR A 81 4.78 25.72 13.41
CA THR A 81 5.48 25.82 12.13
C THR A 81 6.45 24.65 12.01
N PHE A 82 6.40 23.98 10.87
CA PHE A 82 7.32 22.89 10.52
C PHE A 82 8.32 23.42 9.51
N ALA A 83 9.58 23.06 9.66
CA ALA A 83 10.63 23.54 8.79
C ALA A 83 11.53 22.41 8.30
N TRP A 84 11.92 22.49 7.04
CA TRP A 84 12.87 21.60 6.40
C TRP A 84 14.00 22.41 5.78
N LYS A 85 15.22 21.92 5.89
CA LYS A 85 16.33 22.37 5.05
C LYS A 85 16.32 21.55 3.77
N VAL A 86 16.24 22.18 2.63
CA VAL A 86 16.21 21.54 1.32
C VAL A 86 17.37 22.01 0.47
N GLN A 87 17.91 21.09 -0.34
CA GLN A 87 18.98 21.35 -1.29
C GLN A 87 18.40 21.36 -2.69
N ALA A 88 18.25 22.53 -3.29
CA ALA A 88 17.80 22.67 -4.66
C ALA A 88 19.00 22.54 -5.62
N PRO A 89 19.02 21.58 -6.55
CA PRO A 89 20.11 21.42 -7.49
C PRO A 89 20.20 22.56 -8.50
N THR A 90 19.07 23.18 -8.79
CA THR A 90 18.94 24.35 -9.69
C THR A 90 18.06 25.41 -9.08
N ALA A 91 18.35 26.69 -9.36
CA ALA A 91 17.42 27.74 -9.04
C ALA A 91 16.19 27.63 -9.96
N GLY A 92 14.99 27.85 -9.42
CA GLY A 92 13.77 27.81 -10.22
C GLY A 92 12.49 27.66 -9.40
N ASP A 93 11.43 27.39 -10.13
CA ASP A 93 10.10 27.19 -9.58
C ASP A 93 9.84 25.70 -9.37
N TYR A 94 9.26 25.39 -8.22
CA TYR A 94 8.89 24.03 -7.81
C TYR A 94 7.41 23.96 -7.52
N SER A 95 6.70 22.98 -8.06
CA SER A 95 5.36 22.63 -7.58
C SER A 95 5.48 21.96 -6.22
N VAL A 96 4.45 22.11 -5.41
CA VAL A 96 4.34 21.42 -4.12
C VAL A 96 3.08 20.58 -4.12
N ASP A 97 3.25 19.27 -3.97
CA ASP A 97 2.16 18.35 -3.71
C ASP A 97 2.27 17.87 -2.26
N MET A 98 1.15 17.65 -1.61
CA MET A 98 1.13 17.25 -0.20
C MET A 98 0.05 16.20 0.07
N LEU A 99 0.36 15.29 0.97
CA LEU A 99 -0.59 14.38 1.57
C LEU A 99 -0.92 14.86 2.97
N VAL A 100 -2.12 15.34 3.17
CA VAL A 100 -2.52 16.07 4.38
C VAL A 100 -3.94 15.72 4.80
N SER A 101 -4.17 15.69 6.10
CA SER A 101 -5.48 15.57 6.74
C SER A 101 -5.80 16.85 7.50
N GLY A 102 -7.02 17.33 7.41
CA GLY A 102 -7.50 18.50 8.14
C GLY A 102 -8.95 18.79 7.85
N ALA A 103 -9.57 19.65 8.65
CA ALA A 103 -10.94 20.06 8.41
C ALA A 103 -11.09 20.78 7.05
N PRO A 104 -12.15 20.53 6.28
CA PRO A 104 -12.43 21.31 5.09
C PRO A 104 -12.44 22.81 5.40
N GLY A 105 -11.78 23.61 4.56
CA GLY A 105 -11.64 25.06 4.76
C GLY A 105 -10.40 25.48 5.56
N SER A 106 -9.67 24.56 6.19
CA SER A 106 -8.39 24.86 6.81
C SER A 106 -7.39 25.32 5.75
N GLN A 107 -6.61 26.35 6.08
CA GLN A 107 -5.60 26.89 5.16
C GLN A 107 -4.21 26.39 5.54
N ILE A 108 -3.38 26.19 4.53
CA ILE A 108 -1.97 25.86 4.68
C ILE A 108 -1.16 26.88 3.90
N GLU A 109 -0.13 27.41 4.54
CA GLU A 109 0.87 28.29 3.94
C GLU A 109 2.21 27.56 3.88
N ILE A 110 2.82 27.55 2.71
CA ILE A 110 4.14 26.99 2.47
C ILE A 110 5.04 28.14 2.03
N ALA A 111 5.99 28.49 2.87
CA ALA A 111 6.91 29.58 2.62
C ALA A 111 8.31 29.06 2.27
N GLY A 112 8.84 29.57 1.19
CA GLY A 112 10.23 29.44 0.80
C GLY A 112 10.97 30.76 1.01
N PRO A 113 12.25 30.84 0.62
CA PRO A 113 13.07 32.03 0.82
C PRO A 113 12.63 33.22 -0.03
N ARG A 114 11.84 33.02 -1.07
CA ARG A 114 11.46 34.05 -2.04
C ARG A 114 9.98 34.37 -2.08
N ASN A 115 9.14 33.37 -1.76
CA ASN A 115 7.68 33.54 -1.81
C ASN A 115 6.97 32.52 -0.93
N THR A 116 5.67 32.76 -0.76
CA THR A 116 4.75 31.87 -0.05
C THR A 116 3.62 31.45 -0.99
N ILE A 117 3.29 30.20 -0.99
CA ILE A 117 2.11 29.64 -1.66
C ILE A 117 1.12 29.12 -0.63
N LYS A 118 -0.16 29.06 -1.01
CA LYS A 118 -1.25 28.73 -0.07
C LYS A 118 -2.21 27.76 -0.71
N VAL A 119 -2.83 26.96 0.12
CA VAL A 119 -3.93 26.07 -0.28
C VAL A 119 -4.96 25.95 0.83
N THR A 120 -6.20 25.75 0.45
CA THR A 120 -7.31 25.40 1.36
C THR A 120 -7.58 23.91 1.23
N ILE A 121 -7.74 23.24 2.37
CA ILE A 121 -8.07 21.82 2.41
C ILE A 121 -9.50 21.64 1.88
N PRO A 122 -9.71 20.83 0.84
CA PRO A 122 -11.04 20.50 0.35
C PRO A 122 -11.75 19.52 1.27
N ALA A 123 -13.03 19.32 1.07
CA ALA A 123 -13.73 18.15 1.57
C ALA A 123 -13.18 16.91 0.87
N GLY A 124 -12.81 15.91 1.65
CA GLY A 124 -12.37 14.59 1.17
C GLY A 124 -13.34 13.52 1.64
N ASN A 125 -13.31 12.41 0.94
CA ASN A 125 -14.14 11.24 1.24
C ASN A 125 -13.21 10.08 1.64
N ASP A 126 -12.67 10.11 2.84
CA ASP A 126 -12.10 8.90 3.40
C ASP A 126 -13.09 8.26 4.37
N HIS A 127 -13.08 6.94 4.39
CA HIS A 127 -14.00 6.13 5.19
C HIS A 127 -13.91 6.40 6.70
N TRP A 128 -12.71 6.72 7.16
CA TRP A 128 -12.46 6.91 8.58
C TRP A 128 -12.76 8.33 9.07
N GLY A 129 -13.24 9.20 8.19
CA GLY A 129 -13.57 10.59 8.49
C GLY A 129 -12.35 11.45 8.84
N ASN A 130 -11.16 11.05 8.39
CA ASN A 130 -9.91 11.78 8.65
C ASN A 130 -9.66 12.89 7.63
N ASN A 131 -10.46 12.95 6.59
CA ASN A 131 -10.33 13.90 5.49
C ASN A 131 -8.89 14.00 4.94
N TRP A 132 -8.28 12.85 4.68
CA TRP A 132 -7.00 12.80 3.98
C TRP A 132 -7.16 13.25 2.53
N ASN A 133 -6.26 14.10 2.09
CA ASN A 133 -6.24 14.63 0.73
C ASN A 133 -4.83 14.61 0.17
N LYS A 134 -4.69 14.19 -1.09
CA LYS A 134 -3.52 14.49 -1.90
C LYS A 134 -3.80 15.80 -2.65
N ILE A 135 -3.06 16.86 -2.32
CA ILE A 135 -3.32 18.21 -2.79
C ILE A 135 -2.11 18.72 -3.58
N SER A 136 -2.35 19.16 -4.82
CA SER A 136 -1.40 20.01 -5.53
C SER A 136 -1.63 21.47 -5.13
N VAL A 137 -0.65 22.06 -4.45
CA VAL A 137 -0.75 23.44 -3.96
C VAL A 137 -0.72 24.39 -5.17
N PRO A 138 -1.69 25.31 -5.31
CA PRO A 138 -1.70 26.27 -6.41
C PRO A 138 -0.47 27.19 -6.39
N GLY A 139 0.10 27.40 -7.56
CA GLY A 139 1.29 28.25 -7.72
C GLY A 139 2.60 27.47 -7.67
N TRP A 140 3.69 28.19 -7.51
CA TRP A 140 5.04 27.67 -7.56
C TRP A 140 5.86 28.23 -6.41
N LEU A 141 6.61 27.38 -5.73
CA LEU A 141 7.58 27.80 -4.71
C LEU A 141 8.91 28.10 -5.40
N SER A 142 9.40 29.33 -5.30
CA SER A 142 10.65 29.74 -5.93
C SER A 142 11.82 29.51 -4.99
N LEU A 143 12.75 28.64 -5.40
CA LEU A 143 13.94 28.29 -4.62
C LEU A 143 15.21 28.76 -5.35
N PRO A 144 16.21 29.29 -4.65
CA PRO A 144 17.55 29.50 -5.19
C PRO A 144 18.26 28.14 -5.33
N ARG A 145 19.32 28.09 -6.15
CA ARG A 145 20.23 26.95 -6.14
C ARG A 145 20.93 26.85 -4.78
N GLY A 146 21.08 25.65 -4.26
CA GLY A 146 21.74 25.39 -3.01
C GLY A 146 20.76 25.17 -1.87
N THR A 147 21.22 25.34 -0.65
CA THR A 147 20.44 25.09 0.57
C THR A 147 19.45 26.20 0.83
N SER A 148 18.20 25.83 1.14
CA SER A 148 17.14 26.74 1.55
C SER A 148 16.33 26.11 2.68
N ALA A 149 15.68 26.95 3.48
CA ALA A 149 14.63 26.52 4.39
C ALA A 149 13.26 26.69 3.72
N ILE A 150 12.41 25.70 3.88
CA ILE A 150 10.97 25.82 3.62
C ILE A 150 10.22 25.64 4.94
N THR A 151 9.11 26.33 5.08
CA THR A 151 8.27 26.21 6.27
C THR A 151 6.82 25.97 5.86
N VAL A 152 6.12 25.22 6.69
CA VAL A 152 4.70 24.94 6.55
C VAL A 152 4.00 25.31 7.85
N ARG A 153 2.92 26.06 7.73
CA ARG A 153 2.05 26.41 8.86
C ARG A 153 0.59 26.46 8.43
N SER A 154 -0.31 26.37 9.38
CA SER A 154 -1.73 26.64 9.16
C SER A 154 -2.16 27.83 10.03
N PRO A 155 -2.66 28.93 9.43
CA PRO A 155 -3.18 30.06 10.21
C PRO A 155 -4.51 29.75 10.90
N ASN A 156 -5.23 28.73 10.45
CA ASN A 156 -6.51 28.28 11.00
C ASN A 156 -6.60 26.74 11.01
N PRO A 157 -5.76 26.05 11.80
CA PRO A 157 -5.75 24.61 11.82
C PRO A 157 -7.07 24.08 12.37
N GLY A 158 -7.94 23.65 11.48
CA GLY A 158 -9.19 22.98 11.83
C GLY A 158 -8.92 21.50 12.10
N GLY A 159 -9.14 21.07 13.34
CA GLY A 159 -9.06 19.67 13.69
C GLY A 159 -10.28 18.90 13.22
N ILE A 160 -10.09 17.69 12.75
CA ILE A 160 -11.17 16.71 12.57
C ILE A 160 -11.28 15.93 13.87
N ALA A 161 -12.46 15.89 14.43
CA ALA A 161 -12.77 14.94 15.50
C ALA A 161 -12.88 13.56 14.87
N THR A 162 -11.77 12.83 14.83
CA THR A 162 -11.83 11.43 14.42
C THR A 162 -12.07 10.56 15.63
N ASN A 163 -13.02 9.69 15.49
CA ASN A 163 -13.42 8.78 16.55
C ASN A 163 -12.52 7.53 16.65
N LYS A 164 -11.81 7.16 15.60
CA LYS A 164 -11.05 5.91 15.57
C LYS A 164 -9.53 6.05 15.63
N ASN A 165 -8.97 7.10 15.09
CA ASN A 165 -7.50 7.29 15.05
C ASN A 165 -6.99 8.37 16.00
N HIS A 166 -7.85 8.97 16.80
CA HIS A 166 -7.51 9.90 17.90
C HIS A 166 -6.64 11.11 17.50
N TYR A 167 -6.68 11.54 16.24
CA TYR A 167 -5.97 12.75 15.85
C TYR A 167 -6.67 13.98 16.42
N LYS A 168 -5.91 14.81 17.09
CA LYS A 168 -6.34 16.13 17.48
C LYS A 168 -5.70 17.13 16.54
N GLY A 169 -6.47 17.70 15.63
CA GLY A 169 -5.96 18.67 14.68
C GLY A 169 -5.61 18.06 13.32
N MET A 170 -4.87 18.81 12.54
CA MET A 170 -4.40 18.39 11.22
C MET A 170 -3.27 17.36 11.32
N ALA A 171 -3.03 16.65 10.23
CA ALA A 171 -1.87 15.78 10.08
C ALA A 171 -1.23 16.01 8.71
N LEU A 172 0.09 15.92 8.62
CA LEU A 172 0.85 16.05 7.38
C LEU A 172 1.76 14.84 7.23
N MET A 173 1.60 14.13 6.10
CA MET A 173 2.37 12.93 5.84
C MET A 173 3.53 13.17 4.90
N SER A 174 3.34 13.95 3.85
CA SER A 174 4.40 14.19 2.88
C SER A 174 4.26 15.52 2.15
N LEU A 175 5.40 16.00 1.67
CA LEU A 175 5.54 17.07 0.70
C LEU A 175 6.37 16.55 -0.46
N GLU A 176 5.91 16.80 -1.68
CA GLU A 176 6.66 16.56 -2.91
C GLU A 176 7.01 17.90 -3.54
N LEU A 177 8.28 18.12 -3.85
CA LEU A 177 8.73 19.29 -4.58
C LEU A 177 9.24 18.86 -5.97
N ILE A 178 8.55 19.32 -7.01
CA ILE A 178 8.86 18.96 -8.38
C ILE A 178 9.28 20.21 -9.15
N ALA A 179 10.52 20.23 -9.66
CA ALA A 179 10.99 21.32 -10.47
C ALA A 179 10.11 21.50 -11.73
N ARG A 180 9.72 22.74 -12.02
CA ARG A 180 8.86 23.08 -13.17
C ARG A 180 9.40 22.53 -14.48
N SER A 181 10.72 22.53 -14.65
CA SER A 181 11.40 21.98 -15.84
C SER A 181 11.22 20.45 -15.96
N GLN A 182 10.96 19.75 -14.86
CA GLN A 182 10.84 18.30 -14.83
C GLN A 182 9.38 17.81 -14.77
N LYS A 183 8.44 18.67 -14.38
CA LYS A 183 7.05 18.30 -14.12
C LYS A 183 6.42 17.54 -15.28
N ARG A 184 6.54 18.02 -16.51
CA ARG A 184 5.99 17.34 -17.70
C ARG A 184 6.61 15.96 -17.94
N ALA A 185 7.91 15.81 -17.70
CA ALA A 185 8.58 14.53 -17.87
C ALA A 185 8.11 13.51 -16.82
N ILE A 186 7.87 13.95 -15.58
CA ILE A 186 7.34 13.12 -14.50
C ILE A 186 5.90 12.73 -14.80
N GLU A 187 5.04 13.67 -15.16
CA GLU A 187 3.64 13.39 -15.53
C GLU A 187 3.56 12.37 -16.67
N LYS A 188 4.46 12.51 -17.66
CA LYS A 188 4.56 11.54 -18.77
C LYS A 188 5.00 10.15 -18.28
N ARG A 189 5.97 10.06 -17.38
CA ARG A 189 6.38 8.77 -16.78
C ARG A 189 5.25 8.14 -15.98
N ILE A 190 4.52 8.92 -15.19
CA ILE A 190 3.33 8.46 -14.47
C ILE A 190 2.33 7.86 -15.48
N GLN A 191 1.98 8.60 -16.51
CA GLN A 191 1.03 8.14 -17.53
C GLN A 191 1.47 6.83 -18.20
N TYR A 192 2.75 6.70 -18.53
CA TYR A 192 3.28 5.49 -19.17
C TYR A 192 3.47 4.31 -18.18
N SER A 193 3.49 4.57 -16.89
CA SER A 193 3.62 3.53 -15.89
C SER A 193 2.31 2.80 -15.60
N HIS A 194 1.17 3.42 -15.93
CA HIS A 194 -0.13 2.83 -15.65
C HIS A 194 -0.39 1.58 -16.48
N SER A 195 -0.94 0.58 -15.81
CA SER A 195 -1.47 -0.64 -16.41
C SER A 195 -2.99 -0.59 -16.37
N SER A 196 -3.61 -1.14 -17.41
CA SER A 196 -5.06 -1.23 -17.41
C SER A 196 -5.53 -2.24 -16.37
N ALA A 197 -6.30 -1.78 -15.41
CA ALA A 197 -7.00 -2.62 -14.45
C ALA A 197 -8.44 -2.97 -14.88
N LYS A 198 -8.82 -2.63 -16.11
CA LYS A 198 -10.17 -2.88 -16.65
C LYS A 198 -10.61 -4.33 -16.50
N TRP A 199 -9.70 -5.27 -16.59
CA TRP A 199 -10.02 -6.68 -16.43
C TRP A 199 -10.60 -7.02 -15.04
N LEU A 200 -10.33 -6.22 -13.98
CA LEU A 200 -10.99 -6.37 -12.68
C LEU A 200 -12.49 -6.08 -12.82
N ALA A 201 -12.85 -4.97 -13.45
CA ALA A 201 -14.25 -4.62 -13.71
C ALA A 201 -14.93 -5.68 -14.60
N ASP A 202 -14.24 -6.19 -15.63
CA ASP A 202 -14.75 -7.26 -16.49
C ASP A 202 -14.95 -8.58 -15.70
N ALA A 203 -14.08 -8.88 -14.75
CA ALA A 203 -14.21 -10.02 -13.84
C ALA A 203 -15.37 -9.88 -12.85
N LYS A 204 -15.79 -8.65 -12.55
CA LYS A 204 -16.89 -8.26 -11.66
C LYS A 204 -16.58 -8.46 -10.17
N TYR A 205 -16.02 -9.61 -9.78
CA TYR A 205 -15.63 -9.91 -8.40
C TYR A 205 -14.57 -10.97 -8.30
N GLY A 206 -13.91 -10.97 -7.17
CA GLY A 206 -12.94 -11.96 -6.76
C GLY A 206 -13.07 -12.34 -5.30
N LEU A 207 -12.25 -13.29 -4.89
CA LEU A 207 -12.15 -13.71 -3.49
C LEU A 207 -10.79 -13.29 -2.95
N MET A 208 -10.74 -13.01 -1.66
CA MET A 208 -9.51 -12.75 -0.93
C MET A 208 -9.36 -13.78 0.18
N PHE A 209 -8.12 -14.19 0.42
CA PHE A 209 -7.78 -15.14 1.45
C PHE A 209 -6.51 -14.70 2.18
N GLN A 210 -6.64 -14.50 3.47
CA GLN A 210 -5.51 -14.30 4.35
C GLN A 210 -5.06 -15.65 4.91
N TRP A 211 -4.05 -16.23 4.27
CA TRP A 211 -3.51 -17.54 4.61
C TRP A 211 -2.00 -17.47 4.84
N GLY A 212 -1.52 -18.16 5.85
CA GLY A 212 -0.10 -18.18 6.17
C GLY A 212 0.23 -19.00 7.40
N GLN A 213 1.49 -18.98 7.80
CA GLN A 213 2.05 -19.74 8.90
C GLN A 213 1.31 -19.52 10.25
N TRP A 214 0.59 -18.43 10.39
CA TRP A 214 -0.18 -18.05 11.56
C TRP A 214 -1.58 -18.67 11.63
N GLY A 215 -2.08 -19.20 10.48
CA GLY A 215 -3.43 -19.78 10.39
C GLY A 215 -3.58 -21.10 11.16
N TYR A 216 -4.80 -21.39 11.57
CA TYR A 216 -5.15 -22.62 12.30
C TYR A 216 -6.07 -23.53 11.49
N PRO A 217 -6.07 -24.85 11.76
CA PRO A 217 -7.10 -25.74 11.28
C PRO A 217 -8.43 -25.49 12.00
N GLU A 218 -9.51 -26.09 11.51
CA GLU A 218 -10.81 -26.06 12.18
C GLU A 218 -10.72 -26.64 13.60
N HIS A 219 -9.96 -27.70 13.76
CA HIS A 219 -9.77 -28.38 15.04
C HIS A 219 -8.31 -28.71 15.31
N GLY A 220 -7.89 -28.54 16.55
CA GLY A 220 -6.57 -28.91 17.03
C GLY A 220 -5.47 -27.90 16.71
N ASP A 221 -4.23 -28.36 16.86
CA ASP A 221 -3.05 -27.53 16.65
C ASP A 221 -2.69 -27.38 15.18
N ARG A 222 -2.17 -26.23 14.81
CA ARG A 222 -1.67 -26.00 13.46
C ARG A 222 -0.43 -26.83 13.14
N LYS A 223 -0.32 -27.20 11.88
CA LYS A 223 0.84 -27.94 11.39
C LYS A 223 2.09 -27.06 11.38
N PRO A 224 3.29 -27.68 11.50
CA PRO A 224 4.53 -26.99 11.17
C PRO A 224 4.50 -26.41 9.76
N TRP A 225 5.07 -25.22 9.58
CA TRP A 225 5.03 -24.49 8.31
C TRP A 225 5.36 -25.31 7.06
N PRO A 226 6.45 -26.11 7.00
CA PRO A 226 6.74 -26.91 5.81
C PRO A 226 5.61 -27.92 5.49
N LYS A 227 5.05 -28.54 6.53
CA LYS A 227 3.97 -29.51 6.36
C LYS A 227 2.65 -28.85 5.92
N MET A 228 2.34 -27.66 6.46
CA MET A 228 1.18 -26.90 6.02
C MET A 228 1.26 -26.58 4.52
N ILE A 229 2.44 -26.20 4.01
CA ILE A 229 2.70 -25.96 2.58
C ILE A 229 2.52 -27.25 1.78
N ASP A 230 3.14 -28.36 2.21
CA ASP A 230 3.15 -29.60 1.45
C ASP A 230 1.75 -30.25 1.38
N ASP A 231 0.97 -30.12 2.44
CA ASP A 231 -0.38 -30.68 2.57
C ASP A 231 -1.46 -29.85 1.85
N PHE A 232 -1.17 -28.61 1.44
CA PHE A 232 -2.19 -27.73 0.84
C PHE A 232 -2.63 -28.28 -0.53
N ASP A 233 -3.92 -28.58 -0.65
CA ASP A 233 -4.52 -29.10 -1.90
C ASP A 233 -4.95 -27.95 -2.81
N VAL A 234 -4.05 -27.58 -3.72
CA VAL A 234 -4.22 -26.46 -4.66
C VAL A 234 -5.37 -26.71 -5.64
N GLU A 235 -5.58 -27.97 -6.08
CA GLU A 235 -6.65 -28.27 -7.04
C GLU A 235 -8.03 -28.17 -6.38
N LYS A 236 -8.17 -28.75 -5.18
CA LYS A 236 -9.40 -28.62 -4.38
C LYS A 236 -9.74 -27.16 -4.11
N PHE A 237 -8.73 -26.36 -3.74
CA PHE A 237 -8.91 -24.91 -3.52
C PHE A 237 -9.35 -24.22 -4.81
N ALA A 238 -8.68 -24.46 -5.93
CA ALA A 238 -9.01 -23.83 -7.21
C ALA A 238 -10.40 -24.23 -7.73
N ASP A 239 -10.83 -25.48 -7.50
CA ASP A 239 -12.20 -25.95 -7.80
C ASP A 239 -13.24 -25.24 -6.94
N MET A 240 -12.96 -25.06 -5.66
CA MET A 240 -13.81 -24.30 -4.76
C MET A 240 -13.99 -22.86 -5.26
N VAL A 241 -12.89 -22.15 -5.58
CA VAL A 241 -12.96 -20.79 -6.16
C VAL A 241 -13.76 -20.79 -7.46
N GLN A 242 -13.49 -21.73 -8.38
CA GLN A 242 -14.21 -21.83 -9.64
C GLN A 242 -15.73 -22.03 -9.44
N SER A 243 -16.13 -22.81 -8.43
CA SER A 243 -17.53 -23.07 -8.12
C SER A 243 -18.31 -21.82 -7.72
N THR A 244 -17.64 -20.79 -7.25
CA THR A 244 -18.26 -19.49 -6.93
C THR A 244 -18.45 -18.61 -8.16
N GLY A 245 -17.69 -18.85 -9.23
CA GLY A 245 -17.65 -18.00 -10.41
C GLY A 245 -16.80 -16.74 -10.28
N ALA A 246 -16.00 -16.61 -9.23
CA ALA A 246 -15.07 -15.50 -9.06
C ALA A 246 -14.03 -15.46 -10.19
N GLY A 247 -13.71 -14.28 -10.69
CA GLY A 247 -12.77 -14.11 -11.81
C GLY A 247 -11.32 -13.90 -11.39
N TYR A 248 -11.08 -13.69 -10.10
CA TYR A 248 -9.73 -13.57 -9.56
C TYR A 248 -9.67 -13.95 -8.07
N VAL A 249 -8.45 -14.22 -7.62
CA VAL A 249 -8.11 -14.47 -6.23
C VAL A 249 -7.05 -13.45 -5.80
N ILE A 250 -7.25 -12.82 -4.66
CA ILE A 250 -6.22 -12.10 -3.91
C ILE A 250 -5.72 -13.06 -2.83
N TRP A 251 -4.44 -13.43 -2.92
CA TRP A 251 -3.81 -14.38 -2.01
C TRP A 251 -2.74 -13.69 -1.18
N SER A 252 -2.79 -13.85 0.14
CA SER A 252 -1.74 -13.30 0.99
C SER A 252 -0.42 -14.05 0.80
N ALA A 253 0.56 -13.35 0.25
CA ALA A 253 1.91 -13.87 0.13
C ALA A 253 2.69 -13.67 1.44
N VAL A 254 2.51 -12.52 2.06
CA VAL A 254 3.10 -12.14 3.35
C VAL A 254 2.12 -11.26 4.11
N TRP A 255 1.80 -11.69 5.32
CA TRP A 255 1.07 -10.89 6.29
C TRP A 255 1.61 -11.19 7.70
N HIS A 256 1.08 -10.93 8.76
CA HIS A 256 1.39 -11.12 10.18
C HIS A 256 2.79 -11.70 10.56
N SER A 257 3.26 -12.73 9.87
CA SER A 257 4.62 -13.25 9.97
C SER A 257 5.25 -13.34 8.60
N PHE A 258 6.55 -13.10 8.51
CA PHE A 258 7.25 -13.11 7.24
C PHE A 258 7.70 -14.53 6.87
N TYR A 259 6.73 -15.36 6.47
CA TYR A 259 6.98 -16.70 5.91
C TYR A 259 6.36 -16.75 4.51
N PHE A 260 7.22 -16.87 3.51
CA PHE A 260 6.79 -16.84 2.13
C PHE A 260 6.61 -18.26 1.56
N PRO A 261 5.44 -18.62 0.99
CA PRO A 261 5.15 -19.98 0.55
C PRO A 261 5.72 -20.30 -0.85
N ALA A 262 6.96 -19.91 -1.11
CA ALA A 262 7.72 -20.24 -2.30
C ALA A 262 9.22 -20.02 -2.08
N PRO A 263 10.11 -20.64 -2.90
CA PRO A 263 11.57 -20.51 -2.75
C PRO A 263 12.06 -19.20 -3.38
N ILE A 264 11.97 -18.10 -2.64
CA ILE A 264 12.43 -16.76 -3.04
C ILE A 264 13.82 -16.52 -2.43
N GLN A 265 14.82 -16.44 -3.29
CA GLN A 265 16.22 -16.37 -2.86
C GLN A 265 16.53 -15.06 -2.13
N SER A 266 15.98 -13.95 -2.56
CA SER A 266 16.15 -12.64 -1.91
C SER A 266 15.61 -12.61 -0.49
N ILE A 267 14.52 -13.36 -0.20
CA ILE A 267 14.01 -13.54 1.16
C ILE A 267 14.97 -14.42 1.96
N GLU A 268 15.37 -15.55 1.41
CA GLU A 268 16.24 -16.51 2.10
C GLU A 268 17.60 -15.90 2.48
N GLN A 269 18.12 -14.94 1.68
CA GLN A 269 19.33 -14.21 2.00
C GLN A 269 19.18 -13.26 3.20
N ILE A 270 18.00 -12.70 3.40
CA ILE A 270 17.70 -11.74 4.46
C ILE A 270 17.23 -12.44 5.72
N MET A 271 16.37 -13.44 5.54
CA MET A 271 15.69 -14.19 6.60
C MET A 271 15.76 -15.70 6.30
N PRO A 272 16.90 -16.36 6.58
CA PRO A 272 17.07 -17.79 6.33
C PRO A 272 16.00 -18.64 7.02
N GLY A 273 15.42 -19.60 6.28
CA GLY A 273 14.37 -20.49 6.79
C GLY A 273 12.95 -19.90 6.71
N HIS A 274 12.78 -18.73 6.13
CA HIS A 274 11.47 -18.07 5.98
C HIS A 274 10.80 -18.31 4.60
N THR A 275 11.35 -19.20 3.80
CA THR A 275 10.76 -19.62 2.52
C THR A 275 10.39 -21.12 2.56
N SER A 276 9.60 -21.57 1.60
CA SER A 276 9.30 -22.98 1.42
C SER A 276 10.06 -23.59 0.24
N LYS A 277 10.27 -24.93 0.29
CA LYS A 277 10.85 -25.66 -0.85
C LYS A 277 9.84 -25.80 -1.98
N ARG A 278 8.57 -26.09 -1.66
CA ARG A 278 7.46 -26.12 -2.60
C ARG A 278 7.12 -24.68 -3.02
N ASP A 279 6.89 -24.47 -4.28
CA ASP A 279 6.38 -23.21 -4.84
C ASP A 279 4.85 -23.22 -4.84
N LEU A 280 4.25 -23.04 -3.67
CA LEU A 280 2.79 -23.04 -3.52
C LEU A 280 2.14 -21.90 -4.32
N ILE A 281 2.77 -20.73 -4.38
CA ILE A 281 2.27 -19.61 -5.20
C ILE A 281 2.28 -19.95 -6.68
N GLY A 282 3.33 -20.62 -7.16
CA GLY A 282 3.42 -21.10 -8.53
C GLY A 282 2.36 -22.15 -8.86
N ASP A 283 2.13 -23.08 -7.95
CA ASP A 283 1.07 -24.10 -8.07
C ASP A 283 -0.31 -23.46 -8.15
N LEU A 284 -0.61 -22.51 -7.24
CA LEU A 284 -1.85 -21.74 -7.22
C LEU A 284 -2.04 -20.94 -8.51
N ALA A 285 -0.99 -20.20 -8.95
CA ALA A 285 -1.04 -19.45 -10.19
C ALA A 285 -1.39 -20.34 -11.40
N ASN A 286 -0.81 -21.52 -11.47
CA ASN A 286 -1.07 -22.48 -12.53
C ASN A 286 -2.49 -23.06 -12.46
N ALA A 287 -2.94 -23.49 -11.28
CA ALA A 287 -4.25 -24.07 -11.09
C ALA A 287 -5.40 -23.08 -11.38
N LEU A 288 -5.25 -21.85 -10.89
CA LEU A 288 -6.21 -20.76 -11.15
C LEU A 288 -6.22 -20.37 -12.63
N ASN A 289 -5.04 -20.21 -13.24
CA ASN A 289 -4.95 -19.83 -14.66
C ASN A 289 -5.60 -20.87 -15.60
N ARG A 290 -5.45 -22.18 -15.32
CA ARG A 290 -6.17 -23.23 -16.10
C ARG A 290 -7.69 -23.09 -16.04
N ARG A 291 -8.22 -22.44 -15.00
CA ARG A 291 -9.65 -22.18 -14.81
C ARG A 291 -10.08 -20.78 -15.27
N GLY A 292 -9.16 -20.02 -15.88
CA GLY A 292 -9.43 -18.65 -16.31
C GLY A 292 -9.49 -17.64 -15.16
N ILE A 293 -9.06 -18.02 -13.96
CA ILE A 293 -9.05 -17.20 -12.75
C ILE A 293 -7.68 -16.53 -12.60
N LYS A 294 -7.67 -15.24 -12.36
CA LYS A 294 -6.44 -14.45 -12.24
C LYS A 294 -5.93 -14.44 -10.80
N LEU A 295 -4.60 -14.41 -10.64
CA LEU A 295 -3.96 -14.28 -9.34
C LEU A 295 -3.49 -12.84 -9.12
N VAL A 296 -3.85 -12.30 -7.96
CA VAL A 296 -3.33 -11.07 -7.37
C VAL A 296 -2.64 -11.45 -6.07
N LEU A 297 -1.46 -10.95 -5.81
CA LEU A 297 -0.79 -11.15 -4.52
C LEU A 297 -1.03 -9.96 -3.60
N TYR A 298 -1.53 -10.26 -2.42
CA TYR A 298 -1.45 -9.37 -1.28
C TYR A 298 -0.04 -9.48 -0.68
N TYR A 299 0.57 -8.34 -0.43
CA TYR A 299 1.88 -8.26 0.21
C TYR A 299 1.85 -7.14 1.24
N ASN A 300 2.06 -7.49 2.50
CA ASN A 300 2.17 -6.48 3.54
C ASN A 300 3.50 -5.74 3.43
N GLY A 301 3.44 -4.47 3.10
CA GLY A 301 4.62 -3.64 2.85
C GLY A 301 5.53 -3.46 4.06
N SER A 302 4.99 -3.59 5.27
CA SER A 302 5.75 -3.47 6.51
C SER A 302 6.27 -4.80 7.06
N ALA A 303 5.93 -5.93 6.42
CA ALA A 303 6.17 -7.27 6.96
C ALA A 303 7.65 -7.65 7.15
N LEU A 304 8.57 -6.97 6.46
CA LEU A 304 10.01 -7.11 6.71
C LEU A 304 10.48 -6.46 8.02
N LYS A 305 9.63 -5.68 8.69
CA LYS A 305 9.97 -5.18 10.02
C LYS A 305 9.53 -6.19 11.05
N PRO A 306 10.45 -6.59 11.94
CA PRO A 306 10.13 -7.57 12.96
C PRO A 306 9.02 -7.04 13.86
N ARG A 307 7.88 -7.72 13.85
CA ARG A 307 6.82 -7.53 14.83
C ARG A 307 6.89 -8.56 15.95
N ASP A 308 7.68 -9.62 15.75
CA ASP A 308 7.78 -10.68 16.72
C ASP A 308 8.67 -10.27 17.90
N PRO A 309 8.21 -10.46 19.16
CA PRO A 309 9.06 -10.25 20.32
C PRO A 309 10.29 -11.17 20.23
N GLY A 310 11.46 -10.60 20.09
CA GLY A 310 12.72 -11.33 19.98
C GLY A 310 13.44 -11.21 18.64
N THR A 311 12.82 -10.64 17.64
CA THR A 311 13.54 -10.27 16.42
C THR A 311 14.22 -8.92 16.62
N ASP A 312 15.52 -8.86 16.37
CA ASP A 312 16.30 -7.62 16.45
C ASP A 312 15.76 -6.61 15.42
N PRO A 313 15.25 -5.44 15.85
CA PRO A 313 14.81 -4.39 14.93
C PRO A 313 15.93 -3.89 14.00
N ASN A 314 17.20 -4.21 14.33
CA ASN A 314 18.35 -3.91 13.50
C ASN A 314 18.64 -4.98 12.42
N GLN A 315 17.98 -6.13 12.44
CA GLN A 315 18.20 -7.18 11.43
C GLN A 315 17.78 -6.76 10.02
N VAL A 316 16.86 -5.84 9.90
CA VAL A 316 16.37 -5.34 8.60
C VAL A 316 17.11 -4.09 8.14
N GLY A 317 17.94 -3.53 8.97
CA GLY A 317 18.78 -2.38 8.63
C GLY A 317 18.05 -1.03 8.59
N THR A 318 18.66 -0.06 7.92
CA THR A 318 18.11 1.27 7.72
C THR A 318 16.91 1.27 6.76
N ASP A 319 16.15 2.34 6.73
CA ASP A 319 15.03 2.52 5.77
C ASP A 319 15.50 2.31 4.32
N ALA A 320 16.69 2.76 3.96
CA ALA A 320 17.25 2.57 2.63
C ALA A 320 17.56 1.09 2.34
N GLN A 321 18.08 0.36 3.32
CA GLN A 321 18.34 -1.07 3.19
C GLN A 321 17.06 -1.88 3.13
N PHE A 322 16.06 -1.54 3.96
CA PHE A 322 14.72 -2.10 3.89
C PHE A 322 14.12 -1.93 2.50
N ARG A 323 14.15 -0.71 1.95
CA ARG A 323 13.65 -0.41 0.61
C ARG A 323 14.36 -1.22 -0.47
N LYS A 324 15.67 -1.32 -0.41
CA LYS A 324 16.48 -2.13 -1.33
C LYS A 324 16.10 -3.61 -1.27
N SER A 325 15.95 -4.15 -0.08
CA SER A 325 15.51 -5.53 0.14
C SER A 325 14.11 -5.79 -0.39
N TRP A 326 13.19 -4.88 -0.09
CA TRP A 326 11.82 -4.97 -0.58
C TRP A 326 11.74 -4.96 -2.11
N ILE A 327 12.46 -4.05 -2.77
CA ILE A 327 12.55 -3.97 -4.23
C ILE A 327 13.12 -5.27 -4.81
N ALA A 328 14.17 -5.83 -4.22
CA ALA A 328 14.74 -7.09 -4.67
C ALA A 328 13.73 -8.25 -4.58
N ILE A 329 13.01 -8.33 -3.48
CA ILE A 329 12.00 -9.39 -3.24
C ILE A 329 10.86 -9.30 -4.27
N VAL A 330 10.24 -8.14 -4.42
CA VAL A 330 9.10 -8.02 -5.34
C VAL A 330 9.53 -8.16 -6.81
N THR A 331 10.77 -7.78 -7.14
CA THR A 331 11.37 -8.03 -8.46
C THR A 331 11.50 -9.52 -8.73
N GLU A 332 12.11 -10.28 -7.82
CA GLU A 332 12.26 -11.73 -7.98
C GLU A 332 10.91 -12.46 -8.10
N ILE A 333 9.94 -12.07 -7.27
CA ILE A 333 8.57 -12.61 -7.34
C ILE A 333 7.95 -12.28 -8.70
N GLY A 334 8.10 -11.04 -9.16
CA GLY A 334 7.58 -10.58 -10.44
C GLY A 334 8.17 -11.32 -11.64
N GLU A 335 9.48 -11.58 -11.64
CA GLU A 335 10.18 -12.37 -12.65
C GLU A 335 9.75 -13.84 -12.64
N ARG A 336 9.65 -14.44 -11.45
CA ARG A 336 9.29 -15.85 -11.27
C ARG A 336 7.89 -16.18 -11.82
N TYR A 337 6.92 -15.34 -11.56
CA TYR A 337 5.54 -15.63 -11.96
C TYR A 337 5.11 -14.97 -13.28
N GLY A 338 5.82 -13.96 -13.74
CA GLY A 338 5.54 -13.28 -15.01
C GLY A 338 4.07 -12.87 -15.13
N SER A 339 3.44 -13.17 -16.26
CA SER A 339 2.02 -12.84 -16.53
C SER A 339 1.01 -13.68 -15.74
N ARG A 340 1.43 -14.72 -15.03
CA ARG A 340 0.55 -15.49 -14.14
C ARG A 340 0.21 -14.72 -12.86
N LEU A 341 1.03 -13.75 -12.48
CA LEU A 341 0.73 -12.77 -11.44
C LEU A 341 0.25 -11.48 -12.11
N THR A 342 -1.06 -11.20 -11.99
CA THR A 342 -1.73 -10.15 -12.75
C THR A 342 -1.89 -8.84 -11.99
N GLY A 343 -1.69 -8.84 -10.68
CA GLY A 343 -1.81 -7.65 -9.86
C GLY A 343 -1.12 -7.78 -8.52
N TRP A 344 -0.86 -6.63 -7.91
CA TRP A 344 -0.39 -6.49 -6.54
C TRP A 344 -1.37 -5.69 -5.71
N PHE A 345 -1.66 -6.19 -4.53
CA PHE A 345 -2.29 -5.49 -3.44
C PHE A 345 -1.26 -5.29 -2.33
N ILE A 346 -0.59 -4.13 -2.34
CA ILE A 346 0.43 -3.77 -1.35
C ILE A 346 -0.27 -3.08 -0.20
N ASP A 347 -0.32 -3.75 0.94
CA ASP A 347 -0.97 -3.25 2.13
C ASP A 347 0.04 -2.64 3.12
N GLU A 348 -0.45 -1.76 3.97
CA GLU A 348 0.34 -1.06 4.99
C GLU A 348 1.64 -0.44 4.42
N GLY A 349 1.60 -0.01 3.17
CA GLY A 349 2.73 0.63 2.51
C GLY A 349 3.00 2.01 3.09
N TRP A 350 4.08 2.14 3.85
CA TRP A 350 4.52 3.40 4.44
C TRP A 350 5.85 3.84 3.87
N TYR A 351 6.03 3.60 2.59
CA TYR A 351 7.18 4.07 1.85
C TYR A 351 7.06 5.56 1.54
N PRO A 352 8.18 6.27 1.47
CA PRO A 352 8.16 7.61 0.94
C PRO A 352 7.71 7.58 -0.52
N SER A 353 6.72 8.39 -0.84
CA SER A 353 6.36 8.70 -2.22
C SER A 353 7.59 9.29 -2.96
N PRO A 354 7.70 9.23 -4.30
CA PRO A 354 6.57 8.96 -5.20
C PRO A 354 6.30 7.50 -5.53
N PHE A 355 7.04 6.55 -5.02
CA PHE A 355 6.93 5.11 -5.31
C PHE A 355 7.21 4.71 -6.78
N GLU A 356 7.90 5.54 -7.52
CA GLU A 356 8.19 5.27 -8.94
C GLU A 356 9.06 4.02 -9.12
N GLU A 357 10.07 3.87 -8.28
CA GLU A 357 10.98 2.73 -8.32
C GLU A 357 10.31 1.45 -7.83
N GLU A 358 9.52 1.55 -6.78
CA GLU A 358 8.72 0.47 -6.24
C GLU A 358 7.69 -0.02 -7.27
N ASN A 359 6.97 0.91 -7.91
CA ASN A 359 6.02 0.56 -8.97
C ASN A 359 6.70 -0.13 -10.15
N ARG A 360 7.88 0.32 -10.55
CA ARG A 360 8.67 -0.31 -11.61
C ARG A 360 9.09 -1.73 -11.23
N ALA A 361 9.55 -1.94 -9.98
CA ALA A 361 9.92 -3.25 -9.46
C ALA A 361 8.73 -4.21 -9.43
N LEU A 362 7.56 -3.76 -9.00
CA LEU A 362 6.33 -4.54 -8.98
C LEU A 362 5.87 -4.97 -10.39
N LYS A 363 6.23 -4.24 -11.45
CA LYS A 363 5.87 -4.55 -12.85
C LYS A 363 6.94 -5.35 -13.61
N VAL A 364 8.03 -5.70 -12.96
CA VAL A 364 9.05 -6.57 -13.56
C VAL A 364 8.44 -7.95 -13.92
N GLY A 365 8.82 -8.50 -15.06
CA GLY A 365 8.30 -9.77 -15.59
C GLY A 365 6.92 -9.66 -16.27
N TYR A 366 6.11 -8.65 -15.95
CA TYR A 366 4.84 -8.40 -16.64
C TYR A 366 4.41 -6.93 -16.51
N PRO A 367 4.68 -6.08 -17.52
CA PRO A 367 4.31 -4.66 -17.49
C PRO A 367 2.80 -4.39 -17.40
N GLY A 368 1.96 -5.34 -17.83
CA GLY A 368 0.50 -5.26 -17.72
C GLY A 368 -0.06 -5.52 -16.32
N ARG A 369 0.78 -5.84 -15.35
CA ARG A 369 0.38 -6.07 -13.97
C ARG A 369 -0.05 -4.78 -13.31
N PHE A 370 -1.26 -4.73 -12.75
CA PHE A 370 -1.67 -3.57 -11.99
C PHE A 370 -1.00 -3.52 -10.60
N VAL A 371 -0.91 -2.33 -10.07
CA VAL A 371 -0.39 -2.08 -8.72
C VAL A 371 -1.40 -1.26 -7.94
N SER A 372 -1.71 -1.70 -6.73
CA SER A 372 -2.47 -0.95 -5.74
C SER A 372 -1.68 -0.88 -4.44
N PHE A 373 -1.68 0.31 -3.84
CA PHE A 373 -1.19 0.51 -2.50
C PHE A 373 -2.38 0.80 -1.60
N ASN A 374 -2.64 -0.09 -0.65
CA ASN A 374 -3.65 0.12 0.37
C ASN A 374 -3.00 0.70 1.62
N ASP A 375 -3.52 1.81 2.06
CA ASP A 375 -3.20 2.37 3.35
C ASP A 375 -4.50 2.93 3.94
N TRP A 376 -5.24 2.05 4.48
CA TRP A 376 -6.64 2.15 4.94
C TRP A 376 -7.14 3.51 5.48
N VAL A 377 -6.25 4.44 5.76
CA VAL A 377 -6.59 5.79 6.23
C VAL A 377 -6.30 6.88 5.21
N ARG A 378 -5.65 6.55 4.11
CA ARG A 378 -5.20 7.53 3.13
C ARG A 378 -5.97 7.40 1.83
N PRO A 379 -6.20 8.52 1.13
CA PRO A 379 -6.55 8.47 -0.26
C PRO A 379 -5.36 7.94 -1.05
N ARG A 380 -5.47 7.83 -2.34
CA ARG A 380 -4.40 7.56 -3.30
C ARG A 380 -2.99 7.78 -2.74
N THR A 381 -2.26 6.69 -2.50
CA THR A 381 -0.92 6.73 -1.89
C THR A 381 0.10 7.35 -2.85
N THR A 382 -0.01 7.04 -4.13
CA THR A 382 0.88 7.55 -5.18
C THR A 382 0.17 7.72 -6.52
N ASP A 383 0.70 8.59 -7.38
CA ASP A 383 0.21 8.73 -8.75
C ASP A 383 0.58 7.54 -9.66
N PHE A 384 1.43 6.64 -9.20
CA PHE A 384 1.85 5.44 -9.93
C PHE A 384 0.95 4.22 -9.70
N GLN A 385 0.00 4.25 -8.75
CA GLN A 385 -0.94 3.15 -8.55
C GLN A 385 -2.05 3.15 -9.61
N ASP A 386 -2.57 1.97 -9.90
CA ASP A 386 -3.58 1.75 -10.96
C ASP A 386 -4.98 1.57 -10.40
N VAL A 387 -5.10 1.07 -9.18
CA VAL A 387 -6.35 0.71 -8.51
C VAL A 387 -6.38 1.30 -7.11
N GLU A 388 -7.53 1.74 -6.69
CA GLU A 388 -7.82 2.07 -5.30
C GLU A 388 -8.54 0.89 -4.66
N PHE A 389 -7.80 0.09 -3.90
CA PHE A 389 -8.36 -1.00 -3.11
C PHE A 389 -8.86 -0.46 -1.77
N GLY A 390 -10.10 -0.02 -1.74
CA GLY A 390 -10.71 0.42 -0.50
C GLY A 390 -11.15 -0.78 0.35
N GLU A 391 -10.80 -0.77 1.61
CA GLU A 391 -11.36 -1.71 2.60
C GLU A 391 -12.84 -1.39 2.84
N GLY A 392 -13.67 -1.73 1.86
CA GLY A 392 -15.11 -1.62 1.93
C GLY A 392 -15.72 -0.25 1.63
N PHE A 393 -14.95 0.78 1.24
CA PHE A 393 -15.45 2.12 1.44
C PHE A 393 -15.36 3.09 0.30
N ASN A 394 -14.41 2.93 -0.58
CA ASN A 394 -14.13 4.03 -1.51
C ASN A 394 -15.22 4.24 -2.54
N CYS A 395 -16.02 3.22 -2.78
CA CYS A 395 -17.09 3.26 -3.77
C CYS A 395 -18.44 2.78 -3.27
N LEU A 396 -18.48 2.11 -2.11
CA LEU A 396 -19.67 1.59 -1.47
C LEU A 396 -19.73 2.17 -0.06
N ASN A 397 -20.88 2.64 0.36
CA ASN A 397 -20.99 3.19 1.69
C ASN A 397 -20.74 2.11 2.76
N ASP A 398 -19.93 2.47 3.73
CA ASP A 398 -19.49 1.65 4.81
C ASP A 398 -20.63 1.00 5.59
N GLY A 399 -20.59 -0.27 5.81
CA GLY A 399 -21.26 -1.01 6.87
C GLY A 399 -22.64 -0.59 7.38
N ALA A 400 -23.17 0.56 6.96
CA ALA A 400 -24.49 1.05 7.26
C ALA A 400 -25.56 0.53 6.28
N GLY A 401 -25.17 -0.36 5.36
CA GLY A 401 -26.08 -0.96 4.39
C GLY A 401 -26.53 -0.03 3.27
N LYS A 402 -25.91 1.12 3.12
CA LYS A 402 -26.19 2.04 2.01
C LYS A 402 -25.07 1.97 0.99
N LEU A 403 -25.38 1.47 -0.18
CA LEU A 403 -24.46 1.42 -1.29
C LEU A 403 -24.52 2.75 -2.06
N PHE A 404 -23.41 3.46 -2.19
CA PHE A 404 -23.18 4.61 -3.06
C PHE A 404 -23.87 5.95 -2.78
N PRO A 405 -24.77 6.20 -1.85
CA PRO A 405 -25.40 7.51 -1.81
C PRO A 405 -24.46 8.67 -1.56
N ASP A 406 -23.33 8.44 -0.88
CA ASP A 406 -22.38 9.47 -0.48
C ASP A 406 -20.93 9.10 -0.86
N GLY A 407 -20.71 8.05 -1.66
CA GLY A 407 -19.41 7.65 -2.13
C GLY A 407 -18.81 8.63 -3.15
N PRO A 408 -17.50 8.61 -3.38
CA PRO A 408 -16.91 9.42 -4.43
C PRO A 408 -17.49 9.02 -5.79
N PRO A 409 -17.69 9.98 -6.69
CA PRO A 409 -18.34 9.70 -7.96
C PRO A 409 -17.47 8.79 -8.83
N VAL A 410 -18.04 7.65 -9.18
CA VAL A 410 -17.47 6.66 -10.09
C VAL A 410 -18.24 6.74 -11.40
N GLY A 411 -17.50 6.80 -12.52
CA GLY A 411 -18.11 6.74 -13.86
C GLY A 411 -18.70 5.36 -14.15
N GLY A 412 -19.50 5.27 -15.22
CA GLY A 412 -20.12 4.00 -15.65
C GLY A 412 -19.12 2.94 -16.12
N ASP A 413 -17.83 3.26 -16.16
CA ASP A 413 -16.71 2.37 -16.47
C ASP A 413 -15.93 1.89 -15.22
N GLY A 414 -16.39 2.26 -14.02
CA GLY A 414 -15.75 1.92 -12.77
C GLY A 414 -14.54 2.79 -12.40
N ILE A 415 -14.32 3.90 -13.13
CA ILE A 415 -13.20 4.81 -12.87
C ILE A 415 -13.67 6.01 -12.06
N TYR A 416 -12.91 6.41 -11.05
CA TYR A 416 -13.20 7.64 -10.32
C TYR A 416 -13.08 8.87 -11.23
N VAL A 417 -14.14 9.68 -11.30
CA VAL A 417 -14.20 10.85 -12.19
C VAL A 417 -13.76 12.14 -11.55
N GLU A 418 -13.74 12.19 -10.21
CA GLU A 418 -13.24 13.35 -9.46
C GLU A 418 -12.68 12.92 -8.09
N GLY A 419 -12.28 13.90 -7.29
CA GLY A 419 -11.69 13.67 -5.97
C GLY A 419 -10.25 13.15 -6.01
N PRO A 420 -9.72 12.72 -4.85
CA PRO A 420 -8.32 12.31 -4.73
C PRO A 420 -7.98 11.03 -5.51
N HIS A 421 -8.98 10.20 -5.80
CA HIS A 421 -8.82 8.94 -6.55
C HIS A 421 -9.04 9.08 -8.05
N LYS A 422 -9.29 10.28 -8.56
CA LYS A 422 -9.59 10.51 -9.98
C LYS A 422 -8.64 9.77 -10.91
N GLY A 423 -9.21 9.02 -11.85
CA GLY A 423 -8.48 8.26 -12.86
C GLY A 423 -8.04 6.87 -12.43
N LEU A 424 -8.27 6.48 -11.17
CA LEU A 424 -8.02 5.12 -10.70
C LEU A 424 -9.23 4.23 -10.91
N GLN A 425 -9.01 2.93 -11.09
CA GLN A 425 -10.05 1.92 -11.02
C GLN A 425 -10.58 1.88 -9.59
N ALA A 426 -11.88 2.11 -9.42
CA ALA A 426 -12.55 1.91 -8.14
C ALA A 426 -12.67 0.42 -7.82
N HIS A 427 -12.64 0.09 -6.55
CA HIS A 427 -12.75 -1.27 -6.05
C HIS A 427 -13.31 -1.25 -4.63
N GLY A 428 -14.11 -2.25 -4.29
CA GLY A 428 -14.59 -2.48 -2.91
C GLY A 428 -14.12 -3.82 -2.38
N MET A 429 -13.80 -3.89 -1.09
CA MET A 429 -13.38 -5.11 -0.42
C MET A 429 -14.14 -5.29 0.88
N PHE A 430 -14.65 -6.49 1.14
CA PHE A 430 -15.50 -6.80 2.28
C PHE A 430 -15.10 -8.11 2.94
N ILE A 431 -15.05 -8.12 4.27
CA ILE A 431 -14.97 -9.36 5.05
C ILE A 431 -16.38 -9.94 5.16
N VAL A 432 -16.55 -11.19 4.75
CA VAL A 432 -17.88 -11.85 4.69
C VAL A 432 -18.27 -12.48 6.03
N ASP A 433 -17.38 -13.21 6.67
CA ASP A 433 -17.72 -14.20 7.71
C ASP A 433 -16.91 -14.08 9.00
N GLY A 434 -16.36 -12.95 9.30
CA GLY A 434 -15.62 -12.79 10.55
C GLY A 434 -15.49 -11.35 11.01
N PRO A 435 -15.17 -11.13 12.26
CA PRO A 435 -14.82 -9.81 12.77
C PRO A 435 -13.38 -9.43 12.41
N ASP A 436 -12.59 -10.37 11.89
CA ASP A 436 -11.17 -10.29 11.66
C ASP A 436 -10.79 -10.95 10.33
N TRP A 437 -9.53 -10.85 9.94
CA TRP A 437 -8.98 -11.30 8.66
C TRP A 437 -8.45 -12.73 8.68
N GLY A 438 -8.45 -13.42 9.80
CA GLY A 438 -7.86 -14.75 9.93
C GLY A 438 -8.32 -15.55 11.14
N ILE A 439 -7.98 -16.82 11.12
CA ILE A 439 -8.22 -17.75 12.23
C ILE A 439 -6.99 -17.79 13.12
N TRP A 440 -7.09 -17.20 14.30
CA TRP A 440 -5.95 -16.93 15.20
C TRP A 440 -5.79 -17.94 16.34
N LYS A 441 -6.75 -18.82 16.51
CA LYS A 441 -6.81 -19.76 17.64
C LYS A 441 -7.32 -21.11 17.15
N PRO A 442 -6.88 -22.21 17.79
CA PRO A 442 -7.46 -23.52 17.53
C PRO A 442 -8.95 -23.54 17.87
N ASP A 443 -9.67 -24.47 17.29
CA ASP A 443 -11.09 -24.74 17.56
C ASP A 443 -11.99 -23.49 17.40
N THR A 444 -11.61 -22.60 16.46
CA THR A 444 -12.38 -21.41 16.14
C THR A 444 -13.27 -21.69 14.94
N ALA A 445 -14.58 -21.71 15.16
CA ALA A 445 -15.54 -21.82 14.06
C ALA A 445 -15.59 -20.51 13.26
N ILE A 446 -15.66 -20.61 11.92
CA ILE A 446 -15.95 -19.50 11.06
C ILE A 446 -17.40 -19.05 11.31
N ALA A 447 -17.58 -17.75 11.53
CA ALA A 447 -18.90 -17.19 11.82
C ALA A 447 -19.83 -17.24 10.60
N GLU A 448 -21.12 -17.10 10.84
CA GLU A 448 -22.10 -16.88 9.76
C GLU A 448 -21.79 -15.59 8.99
N PRO A 449 -22.13 -15.56 7.70
CA PRO A 449 -21.96 -14.35 6.88
C PRO A 449 -22.61 -13.13 7.49
N LYS A 450 -21.94 -11.99 7.43
CA LYS A 450 -22.41 -10.71 7.97
C LYS A 450 -23.54 -10.09 7.16
N PHE A 451 -23.71 -10.50 5.92
CA PHE A 451 -24.62 -9.88 4.96
C PHE A 451 -25.84 -10.75 4.74
N THR A 452 -27.04 -10.14 4.78
CA THR A 452 -28.25 -10.83 4.38
C THR A 452 -28.31 -11.02 2.85
N SER A 453 -29.16 -11.92 2.39
CA SER A 453 -29.36 -12.15 0.94
C SER A 453 -29.78 -10.86 0.22
N GLU A 454 -30.63 -10.03 0.86
CA GLU A 454 -31.07 -8.76 0.31
C GLU A 454 -29.91 -7.77 0.16
N GLN A 455 -29.05 -7.67 1.17
CA GLN A 455 -27.84 -6.82 1.12
C GLN A 455 -26.87 -7.27 0.01
N ILE A 456 -26.70 -8.56 -0.17
CA ILE A 456 -25.85 -9.12 -1.24
C ILE A 456 -26.44 -8.80 -2.63
N VAL A 457 -27.75 -8.91 -2.79
CA VAL A 457 -28.43 -8.56 -4.05
C VAL A 457 -28.28 -7.06 -4.35
N GLU A 458 -28.45 -6.19 -3.36
CA GLU A 458 -28.25 -4.75 -3.53
C GLU A 458 -26.81 -4.40 -3.88
N MET A 459 -25.83 -5.03 -3.20
CA MET A 459 -24.41 -4.89 -3.50
C MET A 459 -24.12 -5.27 -4.96
N ALA A 460 -24.64 -6.41 -5.42
CA ALA A 460 -24.42 -6.89 -6.77
C ALA A 460 -25.00 -5.94 -7.82
N LYS A 461 -26.21 -5.42 -7.58
CA LYS A 461 -26.86 -4.44 -8.47
C LYS A 461 -26.07 -3.14 -8.54
N ALA A 462 -25.61 -2.63 -7.40
CA ALA A 462 -24.83 -1.40 -7.33
C ALA A 462 -23.46 -1.58 -8.01
N ALA A 463 -22.75 -2.65 -7.71
CA ALA A 463 -21.47 -2.97 -8.34
C ALA A 463 -21.61 -3.07 -9.88
N LYS A 464 -22.67 -3.73 -10.35
CA LYS A 464 -23.00 -3.83 -11.77
C LYS A 464 -23.28 -2.49 -12.41
N ALA A 465 -24.12 -1.65 -11.78
CA ALA A 465 -24.53 -0.35 -12.31
C ALA A 465 -23.36 0.60 -12.53
N HIS A 466 -22.33 0.50 -11.71
CA HIS A 466 -21.13 1.34 -11.75
C HIS A 466 -19.89 0.66 -12.32
N HIS A 467 -19.99 -0.62 -12.73
CA HIS A 467 -18.85 -1.43 -13.19
C HIS A 467 -17.69 -1.49 -12.18
N VAL A 468 -18.01 -1.49 -10.88
CA VAL A 468 -17.03 -1.57 -9.81
C VAL A 468 -16.82 -3.03 -9.41
N PRO A 469 -15.59 -3.54 -9.51
CA PRO A 469 -15.26 -4.89 -9.04
C PRO A 469 -15.23 -4.95 -7.52
N LEU A 470 -15.71 -6.05 -6.95
CA LEU A 470 -15.67 -6.30 -5.52
C LEU A 470 -14.77 -7.50 -5.20
N SER A 471 -14.08 -7.44 -4.07
CA SER A 471 -13.41 -8.58 -3.47
C SER A 471 -14.07 -8.94 -2.15
N PHE A 472 -14.25 -10.24 -1.94
CA PHE A 472 -14.82 -10.79 -0.72
C PHE A 472 -13.75 -11.58 0.02
N ASP A 473 -13.35 -11.10 1.19
CA ASP A 473 -12.46 -11.83 2.08
C ASP A 473 -13.27 -12.89 2.81
N LEU A 474 -12.82 -14.12 2.68
CA LEU A 474 -13.35 -15.29 3.35
C LEU A 474 -12.33 -15.83 4.35
N LEU A 475 -12.75 -16.04 5.56
CA LEU A 475 -11.93 -16.77 6.52
C LEU A 475 -11.66 -18.18 6.03
N MET A 476 -10.42 -18.60 6.14
CA MET A 476 -9.95 -19.88 5.62
C MET A 476 -9.12 -20.61 6.66
N TYR A 477 -9.37 -21.89 6.82
CA TYR A 477 -8.56 -22.77 7.63
C TYR A 477 -7.23 -23.13 6.95
N GLU A 478 -6.29 -23.67 7.70
CA GLU A 478 -4.95 -24.01 7.18
C GLU A 478 -4.96 -24.99 6.00
N ASP A 479 -5.99 -25.83 5.86
CA ASP A 479 -6.17 -26.80 4.78
C ASP A 479 -6.84 -26.21 3.52
N GLY A 480 -7.16 -24.91 3.53
CA GLY A 480 -7.85 -24.23 2.44
C GLY A 480 -9.37 -24.33 2.48
N SER A 481 -9.96 -24.92 3.50
CA SER A 481 -11.42 -24.99 3.65
C SER A 481 -12.00 -23.67 4.18
N VAL A 482 -13.22 -23.38 3.77
CA VAL A 482 -13.98 -22.16 4.10
C VAL A 482 -15.41 -22.53 4.49
N SER A 483 -16.16 -21.58 5.05
CA SER A 483 -17.57 -21.80 5.40
C SER A 483 -18.44 -22.06 4.16
N PRO A 484 -19.22 -23.13 4.11
CA PRO A 484 -20.19 -23.34 3.03
C PRO A 484 -21.22 -22.22 2.91
N ALA A 485 -21.66 -21.64 4.04
CA ALA A 485 -22.60 -20.52 4.07
C ALA A 485 -22.01 -19.29 3.39
N SER A 486 -20.74 -19.01 3.60
CA SER A 486 -20.02 -17.92 2.91
C SER A 486 -19.92 -18.15 1.42
N LEU A 487 -19.68 -19.38 0.98
CA LEU A 487 -19.68 -19.73 -0.45
C LEU A 487 -21.06 -19.52 -1.09
N ASP A 488 -22.13 -19.80 -0.38
CA ASP A 488 -23.49 -19.61 -0.89
C ASP A 488 -23.84 -18.12 -1.08
N VAL A 489 -23.37 -17.27 -0.16
CA VAL A 489 -23.44 -15.80 -0.29
C VAL A 489 -22.71 -15.33 -1.55
N ILE A 490 -21.50 -15.83 -1.79
CA ILE A 490 -20.72 -15.44 -2.98
C ILE A 490 -21.40 -15.93 -4.27
N LYS A 491 -21.95 -17.15 -4.30
CA LYS A 491 -22.69 -17.65 -5.44
C LYS A 491 -23.93 -16.82 -5.75
N LEU A 492 -24.66 -16.36 -4.71
CA LEU A 492 -25.79 -15.45 -4.85
C LEU A 492 -25.35 -14.13 -5.48
N PHE A 493 -24.27 -13.53 -4.98
CA PHE A 493 -23.68 -12.34 -5.58
C PHE A 493 -23.33 -12.55 -7.05
N GLY A 494 -22.60 -13.64 -7.34
CA GLY A 494 -22.16 -14.01 -8.67
C GLY A 494 -23.31 -14.22 -9.66
N LYS A 495 -24.40 -14.79 -9.22
CA LYS A 495 -25.63 -14.94 -10.01
C LYS A 495 -26.22 -13.57 -10.31
N THR A 496 -26.45 -12.75 -9.28
CA THR A 496 -27.12 -11.44 -9.40
C THR A 496 -26.32 -10.45 -10.24
N VAL A 497 -25.01 -10.38 -10.08
CA VAL A 497 -24.17 -9.41 -10.83
C VAL A 497 -24.08 -9.75 -12.33
N ARG A 498 -24.40 -11.01 -12.72
CA ARG A 498 -24.41 -11.48 -14.11
C ARG A 498 -25.79 -11.56 -14.76
N GLU A 499 -26.86 -11.52 -13.97
CA GLU A 499 -28.23 -11.44 -14.51
C GLU A 499 -28.39 -10.16 -15.34
N ASN A 500 -29.08 -10.25 -16.49
CA ASN A 500 -29.30 -9.14 -17.43
C ASN A 500 -30.28 -8.10 -16.89
#